data_0262ea69a875f90189dec13f286824bf
#
_entry.id   0262ea69a875f90189dec13f286824bf
#
_cell.length_a   1.000
_cell.length_b   1.000
_cell.length_c   1.000
_cell.angle_alpha   90.00
_cell.angle_beta   90.00
_cell.angle_gamma   90.00
#
_symmetry.space_group_name_H-M   'P 1'
#
loop_
_entity.id
_entity.type
_entity.pdbx_description
1 polymer ?
#
loop_
_entity_poly.entity_id
_entity_poly.type
_entity_poly.pdbx_seq_one_letter_code
_entity_poly.pdbx_strand_id
1 'polypeptide(L)'
;MAKKPVMLMILDGFGIAPESDGNAVAAAKKPNYDKLVANYPHSQLQASGMFVGLPDGQMGNSEVGHLNIGAGRIIYQELTRITKEINEGGFFKNEALLKAIENAKKDNAALHLMGLLSNGGVHSHIDHLKGLLKLAKEQEVKNVYVHCFMDGRDVAPGSGKDFVVELENYMAEIGVGKIASISGRYYAMDRDNRWERVQLAYDAMVLGKGETATSAVACMEKSYADNKSDEFVLPCVIEENGAPTGTIKNGDSVVFFNFRPDRAREITRAITDKEFAGFERETLDLVFVTMTQYDKTLEGVEVAYRPEAITNTLGEYVASKGLNQLRIAETEKYAHVTFFFNGGVEKENEGEDRALIASPKVATYDLKPEMSAPELTDELINRLDSGKYDMVILNYANPDMVGHTGVLEAAKAAVEAVDTCLGRVVDKVLELDGTVFITADHGNAETMIDAETGKPFTAHTTDPVPFVWVSNHTEGKSLKDGKLADIAPTMLTVMGLDVPAEMTGESLIK
;
A
#
# COMPACT_ATOMS: atom_id res chain seq x y z
N MET A 1 4.43 -17.27 39.13
CA MET A 1 4.92 -18.24 38.15
C MET A 1 5.64 -17.46 37.07
N ALA A 2 6.75 -17.97 36.52
CA ALA A 2 7.39 -17.36 35.38
C ALA A 2 6.41 -17.32 34.21
N LYS A 3 6.41 -16.22 33.42
CA LYS A 3 5.57 -16.10 32.24
C LYS A 3 6.09 -17.02 31.14
N LYS A 4 5.18 -17.58 30.35
CA LYS A 4 5.46 -18.42 29.19
C LYS A 4 5.27 -17.52 27.95
N PRO A 5 6.31 -16.90 27.41
CA PRO A 5 6.13 -15.92 26.34
C PRO A 5 5.66 -16.59 25.05
N VAL A 6 4.76 -15.92 24.33
CA VAL A 6 4.44 -16.22 22.92
C VAL A 6 5.18 -15.21 22.04
N MET A 7 6.08 -15.73 21.22
CA MET A 7 6.97 -14.92 20.39
C MET A 7 6.63 -15.09 18.92
N LEU A 8 6.61 -13.97 18.16
CA LEU A 8 6.71 -13.96 16.73
C LEU A 8 8.13 -13.54 16.34
N MET A 9 8.83 -14.40 15.63
CA MET A 9 10.15 -14.16 15.05
C MET A 9 9.99 -13.98 13.55
N ILE A 10 10.24 -12.79 13.05
CA ILE A 10 10.16 -12.43 11.65
C ILE A 10 11.59 -12.43 11.08
N LEU A 11 11.83 -13.31 10.11
CA LEU A 11 13.05 -13.38 9.31
C LEU A 11 12.80 -12.54 8.05
N ASP A 12 12.99 -11.25 8.13
CA ASP A 12 12.62 -10.28 7.08
C ASP A 12 13.23 -10.66 5.73
N GLY A 13 12.40 -10.76 4.69
CA GLY A 13 12.85 -11.12 3.35
C GLY A 13 13.21 -12.61 3.13
N PHE A 14 12.80 -13.50 4.03
CA PHE A 14 13.06 -14.94 3.93
C PHE A 14 11.90 -15.66 3.25
N GLY A 15 11.88 -15.66 1.90
CA GLY A 15 10.87 -16.37 1.11
C GLY A 15 11.17 -17.86 0.91
N ILE A 16 10.19 -18.55 0.33
CA ILE A 16 10.29 -19.96 -0.05
C ILE A 16 10.21 -20.06 -1.57
N ALA A 17 11.31 -20.52 -2.18
CA ALA A 17 11.38 -20.82 -3.62
C ALA A 17 12.11 -22.15 -3.84
N PRO A 18 11.94 -22.78 -5.03
CA PRO A 18 12.72 -23.96 -5.41
C PRO A 18 14.24 -23.71 -5.34
N GLU A 19 15.00 -24.76 -5.10
CA GLU A 19 16.48 -24.68 -5.17
C GLU A 19 16.92 -24.18 -6.54
N SER A 20 17.81 -23.20 -6.54
CA SER A 20 18.43 -22.64 -7.75
C SER A 20 19.80 -22.03 -7.39
N ASP A 21 20.61 -21.75 -8.38
CA ASP A 21 21.91 -21.07 -8.19
C ASP A 21 21.77 -19.66 -7.58
N GLY A 22 20.57 -19.05 -7.70
CA GLY A 22 20.25 -17.74 -7.15
C GLY A 22 19.51 -17.75 -5.83
N ASN A 23 19.24 -18.92 -5.23
CA ASN A 23 18.48 -19.00 -3.97
C ASN A 23 19.44 -19.04 -2.77
N ALA A 24 19.68 -17.87 -2.13
CA ALA A 24 20.55 -17.76 -0.96
C ALA A 24 19.98 -18.51 0.25
N VAL A 25 18.66 -18.56 0.41
CA VAL A 25 17.97 -19.26 1.50
C VAL A 25 18.22 -20.78 1.41
N ALA A 26 18.05 -21.37 0.23
CA ALA A 26 18.27 -22.80 0.01
C ALA A 26 19.76 -23.16 0.13
N ALA A 27 20.65 -22.31 -0.38
CA ALA A 27 22.10 -22.55 -0.41
C ALA A 27 22.80 -22.32 0.95
N ALA A 28 22.21 -21.56 1.86
CA ALA A 28 22.78 -21.27 3.19
C ALA A 28 22.76 -22.49 4.11
N LYS A 29 23.79 -22.61 4.97
CA LYS A 29 23.84 -23.60 6.05
C LYS A 29 23.00 -23.11 7.23
N LYS A 30 21.81 -23.66 7.37
CA LYS A 30 20.83 -23.28 8.39
C LYS A 30 20.34 -24.48 9.24
N PRO A 31 21.24 -25.18 9.93
CA PRO A 31 20.94 -26.43 10.63
C PRO A 31 19.89 -26.27 11.73
N ASN A 32 19.80 -25.10 12.37
CA ASN A 32 18.79 -24.85 13.40
C ASN A 32 17.39 -24.75 12.77
N TYR A 33 17.23 -23.94 11.72
CA TYR A 33 15.97 -23.80 10.99
C TYR A 33 15.53 -25.15 10.39
N ASP A 34 16.44 -25.87 9.72
CA ASP A 34 16.14 -27.16 9.08
C ASP A 34 15.68 -28.19 10.11
N LYS A 35 16.32 -28.22 11.31
CA LYS A 35 15.89 -29.07 12.42
C LYS A 35 14.49 -28.71 12.91
N LEU A 36 14.14 -27.41 12.99
CA LEU A 36 12.82 -26.99 13.44
C LEU A 36 11.73 -27.38 12.45
N VAL A 37 11.93 -27.15 11.16
CA VAL A 37 10.99 -27.56 10.11
C VAL A 37 10.81 -29.08 10.09
N ALA A 38 11.87 -29.87 10.34
CA ALA A 38 11.77 -31.33 10.37
C ALA A 38 10.99 -31.86 11.58
N ASN A 39 10.92 -31.15 12.71
CA ASN A 39 10.41 -31.67 13.97
C ASN A 39 9.14 -30.97 14.48
N TYR A 40 8.77 -29.81 13.94
CA TYR A 40 7.63 -29.03 14.40
C TYR A 40 6.60 -28.78 13.31
N PRO A 41 5.32 -28.53 13.66
CA PRO A 41 4.31 -28.14 12.71
C PRO A 41 4.74 -26.91 11.91
N HIS A 42 4.61 -26.99 10.59
CA HIS A 42 4.93 -25.89 9.68
C HIS A 42 3.95 -25.83 8.52
N SER A 43 3.88 -24.66 7.89
CA SER A 43 3.06 -24.36 6.72
C SER A 43 3.66 -23.19 5.96
N GLN A 44 2.96 -22.70 4.93
CA GLN A 44 3.34 -21.55 4.12
C GLN A 44 2.27 -20.47 4.20
N LEU A 45 2.71 -19.21 4.15
CA LEU A 45 1.82 -18.05 4.12
C LEU A 45 2.01 -17.25 2.85
N GLN A 46 0.87 -16.79 2.29
CA GLN A 46 0.89 -15.81 1.20
C GLN A 46 1.26 -14.44 1.76
N ALA A 47 2.24 -13.78 1.11
CA ALA A 47 2.83 -12.52 1.57
C ALA A 47 2.86 -11.44 0.47
N SER A 48 2.09 -11.60 -0.62
CA SER A 48 2.10 -10.72 -1.78
C SER A 48 0.69 -10.51 -2.36
N GLY A 49 0.55 -9.57 -3.29
CA GLY A 49 -0.68 -9.31 -4.01
C GLY A 49 -1.90 -9.10 -3.12
N MET A 50 -3.04 -9.61 -3.55
CA MET A 50 -4.33 -9.46 -2.85
C MET A 50 -4.34 -10.02 -1.42
N PHE A 51 -3.47 -10.97 -1.10
CA PHE A 51 -3.36 -11.56 0.24
C PHE A 51 -2.81 -10.59 1.29
N VAL A 52 -2.21 -9.49 0.86
CA VAL A 52 -1.70 -8.42 1.73
C VAL A 52 -2.26 -7.04 1.37
N GLY A 53 -3.30 -7.00 0.52
CA GLY A 53 -3.99 -5.77 0.14
C GLY A 53 -3.30 -4.95 -0.95
N LEU A 54 -2.39 -5.56 -1.71
CA LEU A 54 -1.74 -5.02 -2.90
C LEU A 54 -2.42 -5.52 -4.18
N PRO A 55 -2.21 -4.87 -5.34
CA PRO A 55 -2.65 -5.41 -6.63
C PRO A 55 -2.14 -6.84 -6.84
N ASP A 56 -2.90 -7.63 -7.62
CA ASP A 56 -2.51 -8.99 -7.95
C ASP A 56 -1.15 -9.02 -8.66
N GLY A 57 -0.30 -9.99 -8.28
CA GLY A 57 1.07 -10.10 -8.80
C GLY A 57 2.08 -9.06 -8.28
N GLN A 58 1.68 -8.14 -7.43
CA GLN A 58 2.62 -7.19 -6.80
C GLN A 58 3.31 -7.84 -5.60
N MET A 59 4.64 -7.74 -5.55
CA MET A 59 5.47 -8.20 -4.43
C MET A 59 5.09 -7.51 -3.12
N GLY A 60 5.17 -8.24 -2.02
CA GLY A 60 5.02 -7.70 -0.67
C GLY A 60 6.18 -6.76 -0.29
N ASN A 61 6.05 -6.12 0.86
CA ASN A 61 7.10 -5.31 1.47
C ASN A 61 6.92 -5.28 2.99
N SER A 62 7.96 -4.83 3.71
CA SER A 62 7.96 -4.89 5.17
C SER A 62 6.85 -4.04 5.81
N GLU A 63 6.52 -2.86 5.24
CA GLU A 63 5.46 -1.99 5.76
C GLU A 63 4.11 -2.71 5.72
N VAL A 64 3.74 -3.21 4.55
CA VAL A 64 2.48 -3.91 4.31
C VAL A 64 2.44 -5.24 5.07
N GLY A 65 3.53 -6.00 5.08
CA GLY A 65 3.63 -7.28 5.78
C GLY A 65 3.39 -7.11 7.28
N HIS A 66 4.14 -6.24 7.95
CA HIS A 66 3.99 -6.01 9.40
C HIS A 66 2.62 -5.40 9.75
N LEU A 67 2.07 -4.53 8.89
CA LEU A 67 0.74 -3.96 9.06
C LEU A 67 -0.33 -5.06 9.06
N ASN A 68 -0.30 -5.97 8.09
CA ASN A 68 -1.28 -7.08 8.01
C ASN A 68 -1.14 -8.07 9.18
N ILE A 69 0.11 -8.38 9.58
CA ILE A 69 0.38 -9.23 10.74
C ILE A 69 -0.21 -8.60 12.01
N GLY A 70 0.12 -7.33 12.27
CA GLY A 70 -0.32 -6.62 13.46
C GLY A 70 -1.83 -6.36 13.51
N ALA A 71 -2.45 -6.10 12.35
CA ALA A 71 -3.89 -5.88 12.24
C ALA A 71 -4.73 -7.15 12.31
N GLY A 72 -4.15 -8.33 12.07
CA GLY A 72 -4.88 -9.61 11.99
C GLY A 72 -5.95 -9.65 10.89
N ARG A 73 -5.82 -8.78 9.88
CA ARG A 73 -6.71 -8.67 8.72
C ARG A 73 -5.97 -8.08 7.53
N ILE A 74 -6.51 -8.29 6.33
CA ILE A 74 -5.95 -7.67 5.12
C ILE A 74 -6.26 -6.17 5.15
N ILE A 75 -5.21 -5.35 5.09
CA ILE A 75 -5.31 -3.90 4.95
C ILE A 75 -5.07 -3.54 3.48
N TYR A 76 -6.13 -3.26 2.76
CA TYR A 76 -6.05 -2.93 1.34
C TYR A 76 -5.47 -1.53 1.15
N GLN A 77 -4.45 -1.42 0.26
CA GLN A 77 -4.00 -0.14 -0.26
C GLN A 77 -5.09 0.50 -1.09
N GLU A 78 -5.13 1.83 -1.19
CA GLU A 78 -6.26 2.57 -1.80
C GLU A 78 -6.56 2.11 -3.24
N LEU A 79 -5.53 1.87 -4.06
CA LEU A 79 -5.71 1.31 -5.41
C LEU A 79 -6.50 -0.01 -5.38
N THR A 80 -6.04 -0.93 -4.55
CA THR A 80 -6.63 -2.27 -4.44
C THR A 80 -8.01 -2.22 -3.79
N ARG A 81 -8.20 -1.37 -2.77
CA ARG A 81 -9.47 -1.17 -2.07
C ARG A 81 -10.55 -0.71 -3.05
N ILE A 82 -10.27 0.34 -3.82
CA ILE A 82 -11.24 0.90 -4.78
C ILE A 82 -11.51 -0.09 -5.91
N THR A 83 -10.48 -0.73 -6.45
CA THR A 83 -10.63 -1.76 -7.49
C THR A 83 -11.49 -2.93 -7.01
N LYS A 84 -11.26 -3.41 -5.78
CA LYS A 84 -12.07 -4.45 -5.14
C LYS A 84 -13.53 -4.01 -4.99
N GLU A 85 -13.78 -2.80 -4.51
CA GLU A 85 -15.12 -2.23 -4.36
C GLU A 85 -15.86 -2.12 -5.71
N ILE A 86 -15.15 -1.80 -6.79
CA ILE A 86 -15.74 -1.80 -8.16
C ILE A 86 -16.14 -3.23 -8.55
N ASN A 87 -15.27 -4.21 -8.35
CA ASN A 87 -15.50 -5.59 -8.75
C ASN A 87 -16.60 -6.27 -7.93
N GLU A 88 -16.72 -5.95 -6.64
CA GLU A 88 -17.73 -6.51 -5.72
C GLU A 88 -19.04 -5.69 -5.70
N GLY A 89 -19.08 -4.54 -6.38
CA GLY A 89 -20.28 -3.72 -6.51
C GLY A 89 -20.52 -2.73 -5.36
N GLY A 90 -19.66 -2.66 -4.35
CA GLY A 90 -19.70 -1.69 -3.25
C GLY A 90 -19.52 -0.26 -3.75
N PHE A 91 -18.61 -0.05 -4.70
CA PHE A 91 -18.35 1.24 -5.34
C PHE A 91 -19.64 1.92 -5.85
N PHE A 92 -20.56 1.16 -6.46
CA PHE A 92 -21.83 1.66 -7.02
C PHE A 92 -22.88 2.02 -5.96
N LYS A 93 -22.57 1.77 -4.69
CA LYS A 93 -23.40 2.08 -3.52
C LYS A 93 -22.76 3.14 -2.61
N ASN A 94 -21.61 3.68 -2.99
CA ASN A 94 -20.88 4.66 -2.19
C ASN A 94 -21.71 5.96 -2.08
N GLU A 95 -22.04 6.35 -0.85
CA GLU A 95 -22.95 7.46 -0.57
C GLU A 95 -22.45 8.81 -1.11
N ALA A 96 -21.15 9.09 -1.03
CA ALA A 96 -20.58 10.34 -1.53
C ALA A 96 -20.63 10.40 -3.06
N LEU A 97 -20.33 9.30 -3.76
CA LEU A 97 -20.45 9.22 -5.20
C LEU A 97 -21.91 9.35 -5.65
N LEU A 98 -22.85 8.67 -4.98
CA LEU A 98 -24.28 8.78 -5.27
C LEU A 98 -24.81 10.19 -5.03
N LYS A 99 -24.32 10.91 -4.03
CA LYS A 99 -24.66 12.32 -3.78
C LYS A 99 -24.27 13.21 -4.97
N ALA A 100 -23.08 13.03 -5.54
CA ALA A 100 -22.65 13.75 -6.74
C ALA A 100 -23.53 13.40 -7.95
N ILE A 101 -23.83 12.13 -8.13
CA ILE A 101 -24.71 11.63 -9.19
C ILE A 101 -26.10 12.24 -9.10
N GLU A 102 -26.74 12.19 -7.94
CA GLU A 102 -28.08 12.75 -7.73
C GLU A 102 -28.13 14.27 -7.99
N ASN A 103 -27.09 15.00 -7.59
CA ASN A 103 -27.01 16.41 -7.92
C ASN A 103 -26.86 16.66 -9.43
N ALA A 104 -26.03 15.86 -10.12
CA ALA A 104 -25.83 15.97 -11.56
C ALA A 104 -27.05 15.63 -12.44
N LYS A 105 -28.09 14.98 -11.87
CA LYS A 105 -29.38 14.71 -12.54
C LYS A 105 -30.29 15.91 -12.54
N LYS A 106 -30.02 16.94 -11.76
CA LYS A 106 -30.86 18.15 -11.71
C LYS A 106 -30.80 18.89 -13.05
N ASP A 107 -31.84 19.64 -13.34
CA ASP A 107 -31.89 20.47 -14.54
C ASP A 107 -30.71 21.47 -14.55
N ASN A 108 -30.02 21.56 -15.67
CA ASN A 108 -28.84 22.40 -15.92
C ASN A 108 -27.60 22.03 -15.09
N ALA A 109 -27.57 20.90 -14.42
CA ALA A 109 -26.36 20.39 -13.76
C ALA A 109 -25.61 19.36 -14.63
N ALA A 110 -24.31 19.21 -14.36
CA ALA A 110 -23.45 18.24 -15.01
C ALA A 110 -22.61 17.48 -13.97
N LEU A 111 -22.12 16.32 -14.38
CA LEU A 111 -21.08 15.57 -13.67
C LEU A 111 -19.73 15.80 -14.35
N HIS A 112 -18.77 16.32 -13.61
CA HIS A 112 -17.38 16.46 -14.04
C HIS A 112 -16.52 15.43 -13.33
N LEU A 113 -15.77 14.64 -14.10
CA LEU A 113 -14.80 13.66 -13.61
C LEU A 113 -13.41 14.19 -13.92
N MET A 114 -12.57 14.41 -12.92
CA MET A 114 -11.23 14.94 -13.13
C MET A 114 -10.16 14.07 -12.45
N GLY A 115 -8.98 13.97 -13.06
CA GLY A 115 -7.87 13.21 -12.49
C GLY A 115 -6.87 12.72 -13.51
N LEU A 116 -5.83 12.04 -13.02
CA LEU A 116 -4.72 11.52 -13.81
C LEU A 116 -5.17 10.30 -14.65
N LEU A 117 -5.04 10.42 -15.97
CA LEU A 117 -5.45 9.40 -16.94
C LEU A 117 -4.28 8.48 -17.28
N SER A 118 -4.12 7.40 -16.55
CA SER A 118 -3.19 6.31 -16.84
C SER A 118 -3.56 5.05 -16.05
N ASN A 119 -2.83 3.97 -16.31
CA ASN A 119 -2.89 2.73 -15.54
C ASN A 119 -1.69 2.57 -14.57
N GLY A 120 -0.93 3.62 -14.34
CA GLY A 120 0.28 3.59 -13.50
C GLY A 120 0.03 3.24 -12.03
N GLY A 121 -1.20 3.46 -11.53
CA GLY A 121 -1.62 3.02 -10.19
C GLY A 121 -0.95 3.74 -9.01
N VAL A 122 -0.24 4.86 -9.26
CA VAL A 122 0.43 5.64 -8.20
C VAL A 122 -0.50 6.71 -7.63
N HIS A 123 -1.20 7.45 -8.46
CA HIS A 123 -2.12 8.51 -8.06
C HIS A 123 -3.58 8.20 -8.35
N SER A 124 -3.82 7.43 -9.40
CA SER A 124 -5.13 7.08 -9.95
C SER A 124 -5.02 5.80 -10.78
N HIS A 125 -6.15 5.31 -11.27
CA HIS A 125 -6.19 4.24 -12.26
C HIS A 125 -7.34 4.48 -13.23
N ILE A 126 -7.12 4.23 -14.54
CA ILE A 126 -8.14 4.42 -15.59
C ILE A 126 -9.40 3.58 -15.33
N ASP A 127 -9.28 2.41 -14.71
CA ASP A 127 -10.45 1.56 -14.41
C ASP A 127 -11.33 2.17 -13.33
N HIS A 128 -10.81 3.01 -12.44
CA HIS A 128 -11.63 3.76 -11.49
C HIS A 128 -12.48 4.84 -12.20
N LEU A 129 -11.90 5.51 -13.20
CA LEU A 129 -12.63 6.43 -14.06
C LEU A 129 -13.71 5.70 -14.86
N LYS A 130 -13.41 4.52 -15.43
CA LYS A 130 -14.41 3.66 -16.10
C LYS A 130 -15.52 3.25 -15.14
N GLY A 131 -15.20 2.95 -13.89
CA GLY A 131 -16.17 2.67 -12.83
C GLY A 131 -17.13 3.84 -12.59
N LEU A 132 -16.62 5.09 -12.54
CA LEU A 132 -17.43 6.31 -12.41
C LEU A 132 -18.33 6.54 -13.64
N LEU A 133 -17.80 6.34 -14.84
CA LEU A 133 -18.60 6.45 -16.08
C LEU A 133 -19.70 5.39 -16.13
N LYS A 134 -19.41 4.16 -15.72
CA LYS A 134 -20.40 3.09 -15.59
C LYS A 134 -21.49 3.47 -14.57
N LEU A 135 -21.10 4.00 -13.41
CA LEU A 135 -22.06 4.49 -12.40
C LEU A 135 -22.95 5.60 -12.98
N ALA A 136 -22.36 6.57 -13.68
CA ALA A 136 -23.12 7.64 -14.34
C ALA A 136 -24.10 7.09 -15.37
N LYS A 137 -23.70 6.06 -16.15
CA LYS A 137 -24.56 5.35 -17.11
C LYS A 137 -25.73 4.64 -16.42
N GLU A 138 -25.46 3.85 -15.39
CA GLU A 138 -26.47 3.09 -14.64
C GLU A 138 -27.47 4.01 -13.96
N GLN A 139 -27.04 5.21 -13.59
CA GLN A 139 -27.87 6.23 -12.95
C GLN A 139 -28.47 7.25 -13.94
N GLU A 140 -28.32 7.05 -15.25
CA GLU A 140 -28.93 7.87 -16.33
C GLU A 140 -28.52 9.36 -16.27
N VAL A 141 -27.28 9.68 -15.88
CA VAL A 141 -26.77 11.06 -15.89
C VAL A 141 -26.59 11.52 -17.34
N LYS A 142 -27.18 12.63 -17.71
CA LYS A 142 -27.20 13.12 -19.10
C LYS A 142 -25.91 13.82 -19.52
N ASN A 143 -25.42 14.71 -18.66
CA ASN A 143 -24.25 15.55 -18.95
C ASN A 143 -23.07 15.07 -18.12
N VAL A 144 -22.11 14.36 -18.75
CA VAL A 144 -20.92 13.85 -18.10
C VAL A 144 -19.68 14.32 -18.88
N TYR A 145 -18.78 15.02 -18.21
CA TYR A 145 -17.57 15.58 -18.78
C TYR A 145 -16.33 15.06 -18.06
N VAL A 146 -15.27 14.76 -18.80
CA VAL A 146 -14.00 14.28 -18.25
C VAL A 146 -12.91 15.32 -18.51
N HIS A 147 -12.19 15.68 -17.44
CA HIS A 147 -11.01 16.53 -17.45
C HIS A 147 -9.80 15.65 -17.20
N CYS A 148 -9.06 15.31 -18.26
CA CYS A 148 -7.94 14.37 -18.22
C CYS A 148 -6.66 15.08 -17.84
N PHE A 149 -5.99 14.61 -16.78
CA PHE A 149 -4.61 14.99 -16.48
C PHE A 149 -3.67 13.95 -17.07
N MET A 150 -2.67 14.38 -17.84
CA MET A 150 -1.77 13.48 -18.57
C MET A 150 -0.53 13.17 -17.72
N ASP A 151 -0.11 11.90 -17.75
CA ASP A 151 0.89 11.35 -16.84
C ASP A 151 2.34 11.53 -17.34
N GLY A 152 2.92 10.57 -18.01
CA GLY A 152 4.29 10.55 -18.50
C GLY A 152 5.40 10.45 -17.45
N ARG A 153 5.04 10.11 -16.18
CA ARG A 153 5.97 9.85 -15.07
C ARG A 153 5.79 8.47 -14.45
N ASP A 154 4.54 8.12 -14.17
CA ASP A 154 4.19 6.83 -13.55
C ASP A 154 3.99 5.77 -14.64
N VAL A 155 3.86 6.20 -15.90
CA VAL A 155 3.87 5.40 -17.13
C VAL A 155 4.83 6.02 -18.15
N ALA A 156 5.13 5.29 -19.22
CA ALA A 156 6.07 5.75 -20.26
C ALA A 156 5.64 7.08 -20.86
N PRO A 157 6.55 8.07 -21.01
CA PRO A 157 6.28 9.30 -21.76
C PRO A 157 5.84 8.97 -23.20
N GLY A 158 4.77 9.65 -23.66
CA GLY A 158 4.19 9.42 -24.99
C GLY A 158 3.09 8.34 -25.04
N SER A 159 2.78 7.65 -23.92
CA SER A 159 1.67 6.70 -23.84
C SER A 159 0.31 7.37 -23.64
N GLY A 160 0.27 8.65 -23.31
CA GLY A 160 -0.95 9.36 -22.95
C GLY A 160 -2.01 9.37 -24.05
N LYS A 161 -1.62 9.44 -25.32
CA LYS A 161 -2.54 9.34 -26.46
C LYS A 161 -3.30 8.02 -26.47
N ASP A 162 -2.64 6.92 -26.13
CA ASP A 162 -3.27 5.60 -26.14
C ASP A 162 -4.34 5.50 -25.04
N PHE A 163 -4.10 6.08 -23.87
CA PHE A 163 -5.10 6.18 -22.81
C PHE A 163 -6.28 7.08 -23.17
N VAL A 164 -6.05 8.17 -23.93
CA VAL A 164 -7.13 9.01 -24.46
C VAL A 164 -8.01 8.21 -25.41
N VAL A 165 -7.40 7.47 -26.35
CA VAL A 165 -8.13 6.63 -27.31
C VAL A 165 -8.91 5.51 -26.58
N GLU A 166 -8.30 4.87 -25.59
CA GLU A 166 -8.95 3.85 -24.76
C GLU A 166 -10.19 4.41 -24.05
N LEU A 167 -10.06 5.60 -23.46
CA LEU A 167 -11.16 6.27 -22.77
C LEU A 167 -12.29 6.67 -23.75
N GLU A 168 -11.96 7.27 -24.91
CA GLU A 168 -12.94 7.64 -25.93
C GLU A 168 -13.72 6.41 -26.44
N ASN A 169 -13.02 5.31 -26.69
CA ASN A 169 -13.64 4.04 -27.11
C ASN A 169 -14.60 3.51 -26.04
N TYR A 170 -14.19 3.53 -24.76
CA TYR A 170 -15.04 3.09 -23.66
C TYR A 170 -16.30 3.98 -23.53
N MET A 171 -16.15 5.31 -23.57
CA MET A 171 -17.29 6.23 -23.51
C MET A 171 -18.25 6.06 -24.70
N ALA A 172 -17.72 5.79 -25.90
CA ALA A 172 -18.53 5.51 -27.08
C ALA A 172 -19.30 4.18 -26.93
N GLU A 173 -18.68 3.14 -26.39
CA GLU A 173 -19.31 1.84 -26.13
C GLU A 173 -20.48 1.96 -25.15
N ILE A 174 -20.28 2.64 -24.04
CA ILE A 174 -21.33 2.79 -23.01
C ILE A 174 -22.33 3.91 -23.32
N GLY A 175 -22.02 4.79 -24.27
CA GLY A 175 -22.86 5.92 -24.68
C GLY A 175 -22.97 7.05 -23.65
N VAL A 176 -21.94 7.24 -22.80
CA VAL A 176 -21.92 8.29 -21.75
C VAL A 176 -20.51 8.88 -21.64
N GLY A 177 -20.46 10.20 -21.50
CA GLY A 177 -19.25 10.97 -21.25
C GLY A 177 -18.64 11.61 -22.49
N LYS A 178 -17.95 12.73 -22.30
CA LYS A 178 -17.15 13.45 -23.30
C LYS A 178 -15.91 14.01 -22.62
N ILE A 179 -14.76 13.96 -23.27
CA ILE A 179 -13.57 14.66 -22.78
C ILE A 179 -13.78 16.17 -23.03
N ALA A 180 -13.68 16.96 -21.97
CA ALA A 180 -13.87 18.41 -22.02
C ALA A 180 -12.55 19.20 -21.98
N SER A 181 -11.52 18.68 -21.31
CA SER A 181 -10.19 19.28 -21.31
C SER A 181 -9.09 18.25 -21.07
N ILE A 182 -7.90 18.59 -21.51
CA ILE A 182 -6.65 17.86 -21.27
C ILE A 182 -5.62 18.80 -20.68
N SER A 183 -4.88 18.36 -19.65
CA SER A 183 -3.79 19.13 -19.05
C SER A 183 -2.68 18.18 -18.60
N GLY A 184 -1.43 18.46 -18.90
CA GLY A 184 -0.31 17.72 -18.32
C GLY A 184 -0.30 17.84 -16.79
N ARG A 185 0.14 16.78 -16.11
CA ARG A 185 0.23 16.76 -14.63
C ARG A 185 1.13 17.85 -14.06
N TYR A 186 2.05 18.39 -14.86
CA TYR A 186 2.90 19.52 -14.50
C TYR A 186 2.08 20.76 -14.10
N TYR A 187 0.90 20.94 -14.72
CA TYR A 187 -0.02 22.05 -14.46
C TYR A 187 -1.11 21.66 -13.46
N ALA A 188 -1.80 20.55 -13.70
CA ALA A 188 -2.98 20.17 -12.96
C ALA A 188 -2.69 19.46 -11.62
N MET A 189 -1.44 19.03 -11.41
CA MET A 189 -1.02 18.25 -10.25
C MET A 189 0.25 18.79 -9.62
N ASP A 190 0.37 20.12 -9.54
CA ASP A 190 1.43 20.78 -8.78
C ASP A 190 1.30 20.45 -7.28
N ARG A 191 2.41 20.47 -6.55
CA ARG A 191 2.46 20.31 -5.08
C ARG A 191 3.49 21.24 -4.43
N ASP A 192 3.91 22.27 -5.15
CA ASP A 192 4.99 23.18 -4.79
C ASP A 192 4.52 24.64 -4.73
N ASN A 193 3.18 24.83 -4.63
CA ASN A 193 2.50 26.14 -4.60
C ASN A 193 2.81 27.03 -5.81
N ARG A 194 3.00 26.41 -6.96
CA ARG A 194 3.17 27.09 -8.24
C ARG A 194 1.82 27.46 -8.82
N TRP A 195 1.17 28.41 -8.18
CA TRP A 195 -0.22 28.81 -8.52
C TRP A 195 -0.39 29.24 -9.97
N GLU A 196 0.66 29.80 -10.59
CA GLU A 196 0.68 30.12 -12.02
C GLU A 196 0.49 28.91 -12.94
N ARG A 197 0.90 27.68 -12.49
CA ARG A 197 0.66 26.44 -13.22
C ARG A 197 -0.75 25.94 -12.98
N VAL A 198 -1.16 25.92 -11.72
CA VAL A 198 -2.49 25.45 -11.29
C VAL A 198 -3.58 26.29 -11.95
N GLN A 199 -3.36 27.62 -12.07
CA GLN A 199 -4.30 28.54 -12.72
C GLN A 199 -4.56 28.18 -14.17
N LEU A 200 -3.55 27.80 -14.94
CA LEU A 200 -3.75 27.41 -16.35
C LEU A 200 -4.67 26.19 -16.48
N ALA A 201 -4.53 25.19 -15.61
CA ALA A 201 -5.42 24.02 -15.57
C ALA A 201 -6.83 24.38 -15.08
N TYR A 202 -6.92 25.24 -14.05
CA TYR A 202 -8.20 25.78 -13.56
C TYR A 202 -8.93 26.53 -14.67
N ASP A 203 -8.24 27.44 -15.37
CA ASP A 203 -8.83 28.27 -16.43
C ASP A 203 -9.40 27.39 -17.57
N ALA A 204 -8.71 26.32 -17.93
CA ALA A 204 -9.21 25.37 -18.93
C ALA A 204 -10.49 24.65 -18.48
N MET A 205 -10.55 24.20 -17.23
CA MET A 205 -11.69 23.45 -16.70
C MET A 205 -12.89 24.32 -16.36
N VAL A 206 -12.67 25.53 -15.83
CA VAL A 206 -13.73 26.39 -15.30
C VAL A 206 -14.11 27.50 -16.28
N LEU A 207 -13.12 28.17 -16.85
CA LEU A 207 -13.35 29.31 -17.72
C LEU A 207 -13.39 28.97 -19.22
N GLY A 208 -13.03 27.73 -19.59
CA GLY A 208 -12.88 27.32 -20.97
C GLY A 208 -11.78 28.10 -21.72
N LYS A 209 -10.71 28.47 -21.00
CA LYS A 209 -9.57 29.23 -21.53
C LYS A 209 -8.30 28.40 -21.53
N GLY A 210 -7.60 28.39 -22.65
CA GLY A 210 -6.37 27.63 -22.84
C GLY A 210 -6.08 27.44 -24.32
N GLU A 211 -5.21 26.48 -24.63
CA GLU A 211 -5.13 25.94 -25.98
C GLU A 211 -6.48 25.33 -26.35
N THR A 212 -6.81 25.24 -27.64
CA THR A 212 -8.05 24.62 -28.09
C THR A 212 -7.79 23.53 -29.13
N ALA A 213 -8.65 22.51 -29.12
CA ALA A 213 -8.63 21.42 -30.09
C ALA A 213 -10.05 20.89 -30.33
N THR A 214 -10.28 20.33 -31.52
CA THR A 214 -11.57 19.73 -31.88
C THR A 214 -11.76 18.29 -31.35
N SER A 215 -10.71 17.67 -30.83
CA SER A 215 -10.73 16.38 -30.17
C SER A 215 -9.56 16.24 -29.20
N ALA A 216 -9.71 15.32 -28.25
CA ALA A 216 -8.67 15.01 -27.28
C ALA A 216 -7.41 14.42 -27.96
N VAL A 217 -7.60 13.54 -28.94
CA VAL A 217 -6.49 12.97 -29.74
C VAL A 217 -5.74 14.07 -30.50
N ALA A 218 -6.45 15.03 -31.13
CA ALA A 218 -5.79 16.14 -31.83
C ALA A 218 -4.97 17.03 -30.90
N CYS A 219 -5.44 17.23 -29.65
CA CYS A 219 -4.69 17.94 -28.63
C CYS A 219 -3.36 17.21 -28.30
N MET A 220 -3.39 15.90 -28.10
CA MET A 220 -2.19 15.10 -27.82
C MET A 220 -1.22 15.11 -28.99
N GLU A 221 -1.71 14.93 -30.22
CA GLU A 221 -0.89 14.97 -31.44
C GLU A 221 -0.17 16.31 -31.63
N LYS A 222 -0.89 17.42 -31.39
CA LYS A 222 -0.31 18.77 -31.42
C LYS A 222 0.81 18.91 -30.37
N SER A 223 0.56 18.47 -29.14
CA SER A 223 1.55 18.52 -28.07
C SER A 223 2.82 17.75 -28.42
N TYR A 224 2.69 16.54 -28.99
CA TYR A 224 3.85 15.74 -29.42
C TYR A 224 4.59 16.37 -30.60
N ALA A 225 3.86 16.96 -31.55
CA ALA A 225 4.48 17.71 -32.66
C ALA A 225 5.30 18.93 -32.17
N ASP A 226 4.88 19.54 -31.06
CA ASP A 226 5.59 20.63 -30.38
C ASP A 226 6.68 20.12 -29.41
N ASN A 227 7.07 18.83 -29.46
CA ASN A 227 8.04 18.17 -28.59
C ASN A 227 7.71 18.26 -27.09
N LYS A 228 6.44 18.30 -26.73
CA LYS A 228 5.97 18.25 -25.35
C LYS A 228 5.39 16.87 -25.06
N SER A 229 6.00 16.17 -24.10
CA SER A 229 5.50 14.87 -23.62
C SER A 229 4.23 15.04 -22.76
N ASP A 230 3.62 13.94 -22.40
CA ASP A 230 2.37 13.87 -21.63
C ASP A 230 2.37 14.79 -20.40
N GLU A 231 3.44 14.74 -19.61
CA GLU A 231 3.59 15.53 -18.39
C GLU A 231 3.42 17.04 -18.63
N PHE A 232 3.85 17.52 -19.81
CA PHE A 232 3.93 18.95 -20.15
C PHE A 232 2.90 19.42 -21.17
N VAL A 233 1.86 18.63 -21.44
CA VAL A 233 0.75 19.05 -22.29
C VAL A 233 0.14 20.34 -21.73
N LEU A 234 0.15 21.41 -22.53
CA LEU A 234 -0.49 22.66 -22.14
C LEU A 234 -1.99 22.44 -21.94
N PRO A 235 -2.59 23.07 -20.90
CA PRO A 235 -4.03 22.97 -20.69
C PRO A 235 -4.81 23.34 -21.95
N CYS A 236 -5.60 22.39 -22.43
CA CYS A 236 -6.28 22.44 -23.72
C CYS A 236 -7.77 22.15 -23.51
N VAL A 237 -8.61 23.01 -24.02
CA VAL A 237 -10.08 22.89 -24.02
C VAL A 237 -10.52 22.17 -25.28
N ILE A 238 -11.36 21.17 -25.15
CA ILE A 238 -11.97 20.48 -26.29
C ILE A 238 -13.23 21.23 -26.69
N GLU A 239 -13.29 21.61 -27.96
CA GLU A 239 -14.41 22.40 -28.50
C GLU A 239 -15.30 21.58 -29.42
N GLU A 240 -16.61 21.74 -29.22
CA GLU A 240 -17.67 21.30 -30.16
C GLU A 240 -18.36 22.50 -30.74
N ASN A 241 -18.45 22.58 -32.06
CA ASN A 241 -19.12 23.70 -32.77
C ASN A 241 -18.61 25.11 -32.38
N GLY A 242 -17.32 25.23 -32.05
CA GLY A 242 -16.69 26.49 -31.70
C GLY A 242 -16.95 26.98 -30.26
N ALA A 243 -17.42 26.08 -29.39
CA ALA A 243 -17.61 26.36 -27.98
C ALA A 243 -17.01 25.22 -27.11
N PRO A 244 -16.57 25.49 -25.86
CA PRO A 244 -16.11 24.45 -24.95
C PRO A 244 -17.16 23.33 -24.78
N THR A 245 -16.73 22.07 -24.89
CA THR A 245 -17.58 20.88 -24.73
C THR A 245 -18.26 20.83 -23.36
N GLY A 246 -17.51 21.23 -22.31
CA GLY A 246 -18.07 21.33 -20.95
C GLY A 246 -17.12 22.08 -20.02
N THR A 247 -17.65 23.06 -19.29
CA THR A 247 -16.93 23.78 -18.23
C THR A 247 -17.64 23.60 -16.90
N ILE A 248 -16.88 23.58 -15.81
CA ILE A 248 -17.41 23.44 -14.44
C ILE A 248 -18.14 24.74 -14.07
N LYS A 249 -19.39 24.66 -13.62
CA LYS A 249 -20.25 25.80 -13.30
C LYS A 249 -20.93 25.62 -11.94
N ASN A 250 -21.47 26.70 -11.44
CA ASN A 250 -22.33 26.64 -10.23
C ASN A 250 -23.44 25.61 -10.38
N GLY A 251 -23.62 24.79 -9.37
CA GLY A 251 -24.62 23.73 -9.33
C GLY A 251 -24.17 22.39 -9.84
N ASP A 252 -22.98 22.31 -10.46
CA ASP A 252 -22.43 21.05 -10.97
C ASP A 252 -21.88 20.14 -9.85
N SER A 253 -21.66 18.90 -10.22
CA SER A 253 -20.94 17.93 -9.41
C SER A 253 -19.57 17.67 -9.98
N VAL A 254 -18.56 17.58 -9.12
CA VAL A 254 -17.18 17.23 -9.49
C VAL A 254 -16.74 16.00 -8.69
N VAL A 255 -16.21 14.99 -9.35
CA VAL A 255 -15.54 13.85 -8.72
C VAL A 255 -14.09 13.84 -9.14
N PHE A 256 -13.18 14.01 -8.18
CA PHE A 256 -11.75 13.90 -8.40
C PHE A 256 -11.31 12.47 -8.09
N PHE A 257 -10.97 11.70 -9.13
CA PHE A 257 -10.74 10.25 -8.98
C PHE A 257 -9.31 9.85 -8.59
N ASN A 258 -8.40 10.78 -8.35
CA ASN A 258 -7.11 10.48 -7.73
C ASN A 258 -7.31 9.98 -6.30
N PHE A 259 -6.64 8.88 -5.93
CA PHE A 259 -6.67 8.36 -4.55
C PHE A 259 -5.45 8.79 -3.72
N ARG A 260 -4.34 9.22 -4.34
CA ARG A 260 -3.19 9.77 -3.63
C ARG A 260 -3.31 11.28 -3.48
N PRO A 261 -3.22 11.82 -2.23
CA PRO A 261 -3.61 13.19 -1.93
C PRO A 261 -2.58 14.26 -2.28
N ASP A 262 -1.27 13.95 -2.26
CA ASP A 262 -0.18 14.93 -2.24
C ASP A 262 -0.22 15.94 -3.41
N ARG A 263 -0.59 15.49 -4.61
CA ARG A 263 -0.70 16.31 -5.82
C ARG A 263 -2.15 16.69 -6.19
N ALA A 264 -3.11 16.30 -5.39
CA ALA A 264 -4.52 16.64 -5.62
C ALA A 264 -4.96 17.87 -4.79
N ARG A 265 -4.23 18.22 -3.75
CA ARG A 265 -4.62 19.26 -2.79
C ARG A 265 -4.74 20.64 -3.44
N GLU A 266 -3.75 21.08 -4.22
CA GLU A 266 -3.69 22.45 -4.72
C GLU A 266 -4.83 22.79 -5.68
N ILE A 267 -5.08 21.95 -6.69
CA ILE A 267 -6.18 22.18 -7.64
C ILE A 267 -7.55 22.03 -6.94
N THR A 268 -7.67 21.14 -5.93
CA THR A 268 -8.88 21.04 -5.12
C THR A 268 -9.13 22.34 -4.38
N ARG A 269 -8.11 22.90 -3.68
CA ARG A 269 -8.22 24.19 -3.00
C ARG A 269 -8.57 25.33 -3.94
N ALA A 270 -7.93 25.36 -5.12
CA ALA A 270 -8.23 26.35 -6.14
C ALA A 270 -9.69 26.31 -6.59
N ILE A 271 -10.35 25.15 -6.58
CA ILE A 271 -11.76 25.03 -6.98
C ILE A 271 -12.70 25.25 -5.78
N THR A 272 -12.36 24.77 -4.57
CA THR A 272 -13.32 24.64 -3.47
C THR A 272 -13.16 25.64 -2.34
N ASP A 273 -11.93 26.11 -2.03
CA ASP A 273 -11.71 27.00 -0.88
C ASP A 273 -12.45 28.34 -1.07
N LYS A 274 -13.20 28.76 -0.08
CA LYS A 274 -13.91 30.06 -0.11
C LYS A 274 -12.94 31.21 -0.05
N GLU A 275 -11.91 31.12 0.78
CA GLU A 275 -10.82 32.09 0.94
C GLU A 275 -9.55 31.55 0.27
N PHE A 276 -9.47 31.70 -1.04
CA PHE A 276 -8.32 31.25 -1.83
C PHE A 276 -7.49 32.45 -2.29
N ALA A 277 -6.17 32.39 -2.04
CA ALA A 277 -5.26 33.51 -2.30
C ALA A 277 -4.27 33.24 -3.46
N GLY A 278 -4.31 32.09 -4.12
CA GLY A 278 -3.33 31.74 -5.14
C GLY A 278 -3.45 32.53 -6.44
N PHE A 279 -4.69 32.83 -6.87
CA PHE A 279 -5.03 33.65 -8.02
C PHE A 279 -6.49 34.13 -7.92
N GLU A 280 -6.86 35.16 -8.69
CA GLU A 280 -8.24 35.66 -8.73
C GLU A 280 -9.17 34.65 -9.40
N ARG A 281 -10.27 34.33 -8.74
CA ARG A 281 -11.31 33.46 -9.28
C ARG A 281 -12.65 33.68 -8.60
N GLU A 282 -13.72 33.23 -9.19
CA GLU A 282 -15.05 33.18 -8.56
C GLU A 282 -15.19 31.89 -7.76
N THR A 283 -15.84 31.97 -6.59
CA THR A 283 -16.20 30.79 -5.80
C THR A 283 -17.37 30.08 -6.47
N LEU A 284 -17.23 28.79 -6.68
CA LEU A 284 -18.29 27.97 -7.24
C LEU A 284 -19.05 27.20 -6.13
N ASP A 285 -20.35 27.11 -6.27
CA ASP A 285 -21.20 26.25 -5.43
C ASP A 285 -21.31 24.88 -6.12
N LEU A 286 -20.61 23.89 -5.59
CA LEU A 286 -20.45 22.56 -6.20
C LEU A 286 -20.74 21.46 -5.19
N VAL A 287 -21.19 20.31 -5.68
CA VAL A 287 -21.05 19.05 -4.97
C VAL A 287 -19.69 18.45 -5.36
N PHE A 288 -18.67 18.68 -4.53
CA PHE A 288 -17.31 18.23 -4.81
C PHE A 288 -16.98 16.98 -4.01
N VAL A 289 -16.58 15.90 -4.69
CA VAL A 289 -16.22 14.62 -4.10
C VAL A 289 -14.75 14.31 -4.41
N THR A 290 -13.96 14.03 -3.38
CA THR A 290 -12.61 13.48 -3.52
C THR A 290 -12.65 11.97 -3.32
N MET A 291 -11.84 11.23 -4.07
CA MET A 291 -11.78 9.78 -3.94
C MET A 291 -11.34 9.36 -2.54
N THR A 292 -10.31 10.01 -2.01
CA THR A 292 -9.82 9.82 -0.63
C THR A 292 -9.76 11.16 0.10
N GLN A 293 -9.45 11.16 1.38
CA GLN A 293 -9.28 12.40 2.15
C GLN A 293 -7.95 13.09 1.78
N TYR A 294 -8.02 14.14 0.96
CA TYR A 294 -6.81 14.86 0.54
C TYR A 294 -6.21 15.75 1.63
N ASP A 295 -7.09 16.38 2.41
CA ASP A 295 -6.70 17.22 3.56
C ASP A 295 -7.90 17.35 4.51
N LYS A 296 -7.63 17.27 5.81
CA LYS A 296 -8.66 17.43 6.86
C LYS A 296 -9.21 18.85 6.96
N THR A 297 -8.50 19.82 6.40
CA THR A 297 -8.88 21.25 6.43
C THR A 297 -9.71 21.69 5.21
N LEU A 298 -9.95 20.81 4.24
CA LEU A 298 -10.84 21.07 3.11
C LEU A 298 -12.29 21.08 3.60
N GLU A 299 -12.95 22.20 3.45
CA GLU A 299 -14.36 22.38 3.81
C GLU A 299 -15.28 22.20 2.61
N GLY A 300 -16.49 21.70 2.84
CA GLY A 300 -17.50 21.53 1.78
C GLY A 300 -17.21 20.42 0.78
N VAL A 301 -16.23 19.57 1.07
CA VAL A 301 -15.82 18.45 0.22
C VAL A 301 -16.31 17.14 0.83
N GLU A 302 -16.96 16.32 0.02
CA GLU A 302 -17.30 14.94 0.37
C GLU A 302 -16.12 14.02 0.07
N VAL A 303 -15.96 12.96 0.86
CA VAL A 303 -14.89 11.96 0.70
C VAL A 303 -15.50 10.59 0.46
N ALA A 304 -15.20 9.99 -0.71
CA ALA A 304 -15.75 8.68 -1.07
C ALA A 304 -15.16 7.56 -0.22
N TYR A 305 -13.86 7.55 -0.02
CA TYR A 305 -13.14 6.57 0.78
C TYR A 305 -12.37 7.27 1.91
N ARG A 306 -12.99 7.35 3.06
CA ARG A 306 -12.34 7.91 4.25
C ARG A 306 -11.27 6.95 4.77
N PRO A 307 -10.16 7.48 5.35
CA PRO A 307 -9.21 6.65 6.07
C PRO A 307 -9.94 5.90 7.21
N GLU A 308 -9.74 4.60 7.25
CA GLU A 308 -10.24 3.78 8.36
C GLU A 308 -9.17 3.68 9.42
N ALA A 309 -9.55 3.93 10.68
CA ALA A 309 -8.64 3.67 11.79
C ALA A 309 -8.44 2.15 11.93
N ILE A 310 -7.18 1.74 11.96
CA ILE A 310 -6.84 0.34 12.22
C ILE A 310 -6.84 0.15 13.74
N THR A 311 -7.96 -0.31 14.26
CA THR A 311 -8.18 -0.54 15.70
C THR A 311 -8.11 -2.02 16.04
N ASN A 312 -7.96 -2.33 17.33
CA ASN A 312 -7.83 -3.68 17.84
C ASN A 312 -6.71 -4.48 17.15
N THR A 313 -5.55 -3.79 16.91
CA THR A 313 -4.34 -4.49 16.51
C THR A 313 -3.90 -5.47 17.59
N LEU A 314 -3.06 -6.45 17.25
CA LEU A 314 -2.55 -7.43 18.19
C LEU A 314 -1.94 -6.76 19.44
N GLY A 315 -1.18 -5.66 19.25
CA GLY A 315 -0.59 -4.89 20.32
C GLY A 315 -1.62 -4.22 21.24
N GLU A 316 -2.62 -3.54 20.65
CA GLU A 316 -3.71 -2.91 21.40
C GLU A 316 -4.54 -3.95 22.18
N TYR A 317 -4.86 -5.07 21.51
CA TYR A 317 -5.69 -6.10 22.13
C TYR A 317 -4.98 -6.79 23.30
N VAL A 318 -3.70 -7.14 23.16
CA VAL A 318 -2.87 -7.69 24.24
C VAL A 318 -2.76 -6.71 25.40
N ALA A 319 -2.53 -5.41 25.13
CA ALA A 319 -2.52 -4.36 26.14
C ALA A 319 -3.86 -4.25 26.88
N SER A 320 -4.99 -4.34 26.17
CA SER A 320 -6.34 -4.30 26.77
C SER A 320 -6.61 -5.44 27.75
N LYS A 321 -5.83 -6.52 27.67
CA LYS A 321 -5.87 -7.66 28.61
C LYS A 321 -4.90 -7.49 29.79
N GLY A 322 -4.20 -6.35 29.89
CA GLY A 322 -3.21 -6.09 30.93
C GLY A 322 -1.93 -6.93 30.80
N LEU A 323 -1.62 -7.41 29.58
CA LEU A 323 -0.44 -8.22 29.31
C LEU A 323 0.72 -7.35 28.82
N ASN A 324 1.95 -7.76 29.15
CA ASN A 324 3.16 -7.04 28.75
C ASN A 324 3.73 -7.58 27.45
N GLN A 325 4.23 -6.69 26.60
CA GLN A 325 4.77 -7.03 25.30
C GLN A 325 6.11 -6.35 25.05
N LEU A 326 6.96 -6.99 24.25
CA LEU A 326 8.25 -6.46 23.78
C LEU A 326 8.26 -6.37 22.27
N ARG A 327 8.73 -5.23 21.75
CA ARG A 327 9.08 -5.01 20.35
C ARG A 327 10.58 -4.85 20.24
N ILE A 328 11.22 -5.65 19.41
CA ILE A 328 12.69 -5.62 19.29
C ILE A 328 13.13 -5.82 17.83
N ALA A 329 13.96 -4.92 17.35
CA ALA A 329 14.55 -4.94 16.01
C ALA A 329 15.78 -4.04 15.95
N GLU A 330 16.57 -4.18 14.86
CA GLU A 330 17.58 -3.18 14.48
C GLU A 330 16.92 -1.92 13.91
N THR A 331 17.71 -0.83 13.75
CA THR A 331 17.28 0.47 13.23
C THR A 331 16.46 0.35 11.94
N GLU A 332 16.91 -0.48 10.98
CA GLU A 332 16.24 -0.64 9.66
C GLU A 332 14.82 -1.19 9.76
N LYS A 333 14.52 -1.99 10.77
CA LYS A 333 13.22 -2.65 10.94
C LYS A 333 12.47 -2.25 12.22
N TYR A 334 12.97 -1.24 12.95
CA TYR A 334 12.34 -0.78 14.18
C TYR A 334 10.92 -0.23 13.95
N ALA A 335 10.74 0.61 12.93
CA ALA A 335 9.42 1.14 12.58
C ALA A 335 8.42 0.04 12.17
N HIS A 336 8.93 -1.06 11.60
CA HIS A 336 8.09 -2.18 11.15
C HIS A 336 7.47 -2.92 12.33
N VAL A 337 8.25 -3.24 13.37
CA VAL A 337 7.74 -3.91 14.58
C VAL A 337 6.99 -2.97 15.55
N THR A 338 7.03 -1.65 15.31
CA THR A 338 6.36 -0.63 16.15
C THR A 338 5.24 0.07 15.39
N PHE A 339 5.52 1.13 14.65
CA PHE A 339 4.56 1.97 13.95
C PHE A 339 3.65 1.18 13.01
N PHE A 340 4.22 0.42 12.07
CA PHE A 340 3.42 -0.33 11.09
C PHE A 340 2.66 -1.48 11.76
N PHE A 341 3.29 -2.21 12.65
CA PHE A 341 2.64 -3.30 13.41
C PHE A 341 1.48 -2.80 14.28
N ASN A 342 1.56 -1.57 14.76
CA ASN A 342 0.52 -0.91 15.56
C ASN A 342 -0.51 -0.14 14.69
N GLY A 343 -0.62 -0.48 13.40
CA GLY A 343 -1.65 0.11 12.53
C GLY A 343 -1.40 1.59 12.16
N GLY A 344 -0.14 2.04 12.13
CA GLY A 344 0.25 3.42 11.84
C GLY A 344 0.19 4.35 13.06
N VAL A 345 0.21 3.78 14.27
CA VAL A 345 0.21 4.53 15.53
C VAL A 345 1.60 4.50 16.16
N GLU A 346 2.23 5.68 16.32
CA GLU A 346 3.57 5.80 16.91
C GLU A 346 3.57 5.57 18.43
N LYS A 347 2.48 5.95 19.09
CA LYS A 347 2.37 5.85 20.55
C LYS A 347 2.42 4.39 21.00
N GLU A 348 3.21 4.11 22.03
CA GLU A 348 3.30 2.81 22.68
C GLU A 348 1.97 2.39 23.30
N ASN A 349 1.63 1.12 23.20
CA ASN A 349 0.52 0.54 23.94
C ASN A 349 0.86 0.42 25.44
N GLU A 350 -0.13 0.32 26.29
CA GLU A 350 0.11 0.05 27.71
C GLU A 350 0.81 -1.32 27.87
N GLY A 351 1.90 -1.35 28.64
CA GLY A 351 2.73 -2.56 28.81
C GLY A 351 3.62 -2.93 27.63
N GLU A 352 3.75 -2.04 26.62
CA GLU A 352 4.66 -2.21 25.49
C GLU A 352 6.03 -1.62 25.81
N ASP A 353 7.06 -2.46 25.87
CA ASP A 353 8.46 -2.04 25.87
C ASP A 353 9.03 -2.14 24.47
N ARG A 354 9.91 -1.23 24.12
CA ARG A 354 10.63 -1.19 22.84
C ARG A 354 12.14 -1.30 23.05
N ALA A 355 12.80 -2.11 22.24
CA ALA A 355 14.24 -2.25 22.22
C ALA A 355 14.76 -2.02 20.79
N LEU A 356 15.45 -0.91 20.63
CA LEU A 356 16.12 -0.54 19.38
C LEU A 356 17.60 -0.90 19.46
N ILE A 357 18.07 -1.75 18.56
CA ILE A 357 19.47 -2.06 18.39
C ILE A 357 20.00 -1.29 17.17
N ALA A 358 21.08 -0.55 17.34
CA ALA A 358 21.64 0.23 16.24
C ALA A 358 22.18 -0.69 15.13
N SER A 359 21.73 -0.49 13.89
CA SER A 359 22.31 -1.16 12.73
C SER A 359 23.74 -0.73 12.49
N PRO A 360 24.63 -1.58 11.93
CA PRO A 360 26.03 -1.24 11.71
C PRO A 360 26.16 -0.09 10.70
N LYS A 361 27.11 0.81 10.96
CA LYS A 361 27.40 1.96 10.09
C LYS A 361 28.36 1.55 8.96
N VAL A 362 27.85 0.79 8.00
CA VAL A 362 28.55 0.37 6.78
C VAL A 362 27.90 1.01 5.54
N ALA A 363 28.61 1.07 4.43
CA ALA A 363 28.08 1.66 3.21
C ALA A 363 26.94 0.80 2.62
N THR A 364 27.10 -0.51 2.62
CA THR A 364 26.13 -1.52 2.21
C THR A 364 26.26 -2.74 3.11
N TYR A 365 25.17 -3.47 3.34
CA TYR A 365 25.14 -4.55 4.33
C TYR A 365 25.80 -5.85 3.88
N ASP A 366 26.19 -5.99 2.62
CA ASP A 366 27.08 -7.07 2.16
C ASP A 366 28.47 -7.02 2.80
N LEU A 367 28.90 -5.84 3.28
CA LEU A 367 30.16 -5.67 4.02
C LEU A 367 30.11 -6.18 5.47
N LYS A 368 28.90 -6.37 6.03
CA LYS A 368 28.66 -6.92 7.36
C LYS A 368 27.33 -7.70 7.37
N PRO A 369 27.27 -8.91 6.77
CA PRO A 369 26.02 -9.65 6.61
C PRO A 369 25.32 -10.05 7.92
N GLU A 370 26.09 -10.26 9.02
CA GLU A 370 25.53 -10.52 10.34
C GLU A 370 24.79 -9.30 10.92
N MET A 371 25.02 -8.11 10.37
CA MET A 371 24.46 -6.84 10.84
C MET A 371 24.60 -6.69 12.35
N SER A 372 23.51 -6.48 13.09
CA SER A 372 23.49 -6.47 14.55
C SER A 372 22.65 -7.61 15.14
N ALA A 373 22.43 -8.69 14.38
CA ALA A 373 21.63 -9.82 14.86
C ALA A 373 22.21 -10.49 16.13
N PRO A 374 23.54 -10.65 16.31
CA PRO A 374 24.09 -11.18 17.55
C PRO A 374 23.79 -10.29 18.77
N GLU A 375 24.01 -8.98 18.66
CA GLU A 375 23.76 -8.00 19.73
C GLU A 375 22.26 -7.92 20.08
N LEU A 376 21.40 -7.97 19.05
CA LEU A 376 19.95 -8.01 19.21
C LEU A 376 19.52 -9.27 19.96
N THR A 377 20.12 -10.41 19.62
CA THR A 377 19.85 -11.70 20.28
C THR A 377 20.26 -11.68 21.75
N ASP A 378 21.44 -11.11 22.08
CA ASP A 378 21.91 -10.96 23.45
C ASP A 378 20.96 -10.10 24.28
N GLU A 379 20.54 -8.96 23.76
CA GLU A 379 19.56 -8.08 24.43
C GLU A 379 18.19 -8.78 24.61
N LEU A 380 17.72 -9.51 23.62
CA LEU A 380 16.47 -10.25 23.70
C LEU A 380 16.52 -11.32 24.80
N ILE A 381 17.59 -12.12 24.86
CA ILE A 381 17.75 -13.16 25.88
C ILE A 381 17.78 -12.54 27.29
N ASN A 382 18.54 -11.43 27.48
CA ASN A 382 18.57 -10.70 28.74
C ASN A 382 17.16 -10.20 29.17
N ARG A 383 16.36 -9.74 28.22
CA ARG A 383 14.99 -9.30 28.50
C ARG A 383 14.04 -10.47 28.82
N LEU A 384 14.20 -11.61 28.17
CA LEU A 384 13.45 -12.82 28.45
C LEU A 384 13.72 -13.34 29.85
N ASP A 385 14.97 -13.25 30.35
CA ASP A 385 15.35 -13.62 31.71
C ASP A 385 14.61 -12.82 32.80
N SER A 386 14.12 -11.63 32.48
CA SER A 386 13.33 -10.84 33.40
C SER A 386 11.96 -11.47 33.75
N GLY A 387 11.46 -12.38 32.92
CA GLY A 387 10.11 -12.98 33.07
C GLY A 387 8.95 -11.99 32.97
N LYS A 388 9.18 -10.78 32.37
CA LYS A 388 8.22 -9.70 32.31
C LYS A 388 7.17 -9.90 31.20
N TYR A 389 7.56 -10.45 30.04
CA TYR A 389 6.78 -10.40 28.82
C TYR A 389 5.88 -11.62 28.61
N ASP A 390 4.65 -11.36 28.16
CA ASP A 390 3.68 -12.34 27.71
C ASP A 390 3.75 -12.54 26.19
N MET A 391 4.09 -11.46 25.45
CA MET A 391 4.24 -11.47 24.00
C MET A 391 5.55 -10.77 23.57
N VAL A 392 6.19 -11.29 22.54
CA VAL A 392 7.41 -10.69 21.93
C VAL A 392 7.26 -10.67 20.43
N ILE A 393 7.55 -9.52 19.81
CA ILE A 393 7.67 -9.37 18.36
C ILE A 393 9.12 -9.02 18.05
N LEU A 394 9.81 -9.91 17.37
CA LEU A 394 11.20 -9.82 16.95
C LEU A 394 11.30 -9.78 15.44
N ASN A 395 12.14 -8.89 14.90
CA ASN A 395 12.52 -8.89 13.49
C ASN A 395 14.05 -8.99 13.33
N TYR A 396 14.49 -9.93 12.52
CA TYR A 396 15.85 -10.03 12.00
C TYR A 396 15.89 -9.48 10.59
N ALA A 397 16.58 -8.35 10.40
CA ALA A 397 16.59 -7.57 9.16
C ALA A 397 17.46 -8.20 8.04
N ASN A 398 18.33 -9.14 8.40
CA ASN A 398 19.47 -9.54 7.59
C ASN A 398 19.11 -10.10 6.19
N PRO A 399 18.19 -11.07 6.02
CA PRO A 399 17.92 -11.63 4.70
C PRO A 399 17.45 -10.57 3.71
N ASP A 400 16.62 -9.61 4.16
CA ASP A 400 16.13 -8.52 3.32
C ASP A 400 17.19 -7.48 3.01
N MET A 401 17.80 -6.90 4.05
CA MET A 401 18.74 -5.79 3.90
C MET A 401 20.00 -6.19 3.13
N VAL A 402 20.50 -7.41 3.33
CA VAL A 402 21.63 -7.94 2.56
C VAL A 402 21.17 -8.40 1.17
N GLY A 403 19.96 -8.95 1.05
CA GLY A 403 19.34 -9.32 -0.22
C GLY A 403 19.29 -8.16 -1.21
N HIS A 404 18.94 -6.98 -0.75
CA HIS A 404 18.90 -5.75 -1.56
C HIS A 404 20.25 -5.36 -2.18
N THR A 405 21.37 -5.88 -1.67
CA THR A 405 22.70 -5.63 -2.25
C THR A 405 22.97 -6.41 -3.54
N GLY A 406 22.21 -7.48 -3.80
CA GLY A 406 22.39 -8.37 -4.95
C GLY A 406 23.64 -9.27 -4.83
N VAL A 407 24.29 -9.34 -3.66
CA VAL A 407 25.51 -10.14 -3.43
C VAL A 407 25.12 -11.48 -2.81
N LEU A 408 25.02 -12.51 -3.63
CA LEU A 408 24.55 -13.85 -3.24
C LEU A 408 25.32 -14.44 -2.04
N GLU A 409 26.64 -14.39 -2.03
CA GLU A 409 27.44 -14.96 -0.94
C GLU A 409 27.23 -14.19 0.39
N ALA A 410 26.99 -12.89 0.32
CA ALA A 410 26.67 -12.10 1.49
C ALA A 410 25.25 -12.44 2.02
N ALA A 411 24.28 -12.62 1.13
CA ALA A 411 22.93 -13.03 1.51
C ALA A 411 22.92 -14.43 2.17
N LYS A 412 23.72 -15.38 1.66
CA LYS A 412 23.93 -16.69 2.33
C LYS A 412 24.51 -16.52 3.73
N ALA A 413 25.55 -15.71 3.87
CA ALA A 413 26.16 -15.45 5.17
C ALA A 413 25.17 -14.76 6.14
N ALA A 414 24.29 -13.89 5.65
CA ALA A 414 23.24 -13.27 6.42
C ALA A 414 22.24 -14.30 6.97
N VAL A 415 21.78 -15.23 6.13
CA VAL A 415 20.89 -16.33 6.54
C VAL A 415 21.58 -17.24 7.58
N GLU A 416 22.86 -17.57 7.40
CA GLU A 416 23.62 -18.40 8.34
C GLU A 416 23.81 -17.72 9.71
N ALA A 417 24.01 -16.40 9.72
CA ALA A 417 24.11 -15.61 10.95
C ALA A 417 22.76 -15.61 11.70
N VAL A 418 21.66 -15.40 10.96
CA VAL A 418 20.31 -15.44 11.52
C VAL A 418 19.97 -16.83 12.04
N ASP A 419 20.35 -17.91 11.36
CA ASP A 419 20.12 -19.28 11.82
C ASP A 419 20.78 -19.55 13.19
N THR A 420 21.98 -19.04 13.37
CA THR A 420 22.71 -19.15 14.66
C THR A 420 21.96 -18.42 15.78
N CYS A 421 21.49 -17.21 15.51
CA CYS A 421 20.71 -16.39 16.45
C CYS A 421 19.35 -17.02 16.76
N LEU A 422 18.67 -17.52 15.75
CA LEU A 422 17.39 -18.21 15.83
C LEU A 422 17.50 -19.42 16.79
N GLY A 423 18.51 -20.26 16.63
CA GLY A 423 18.73 -21.40 17.52
C GLY A 423 18.82 -21.00 18.99
N ARG A 424 19.61 -19.97 19.30
CA ARG A 424 19.78 -19.46 20.67
C ARG A 424 18.47 -18.94 21.27
N VAL A 425 17.69 -18.19 20.47
CA VAL A 425 16.40 -17.64 20.93
C VAL A 425 15.37 -18.74 21.16
N VAL A 426 15.27 -19.70 20.23
CA VAL A 426 14.36 -20.84 20.36
C VAL A 426 14.66 -21.66 21.61
N ASP A 427 15.93 -22.00 21.83
CA ASP A 427 16.35 -22.75 23.03
C ASP A 427 15.93 -22.01 24.31
N LYS A 428 16.13 -20.68 24.35
CA LYS A 428 15.75 -19.85 25.49
C LYS A 428 14.24 -19.81 25.72
N VAL A 429 13.45 -19.66 24.66
CA VAL A 429 11.97 -19.63 24.81
C VAL A 429 11.42 -21.00 25.23
N LEU A 430 11.96 -22.10 24.72
CA LEU A 430 11.60 -23.45 25.14
C LEU A 430 11.96 -23.73 26.60
N GLU A 431 13.14 -23.23 27.09
CA GLU A 431 13.52 -23.27 28.51
C GLU A 431 12.47 -22.59 29.40
N LEU A 432 11.86 -21.50 28.93
CA LEU A 432 10.79 -20.78 29.63
C LEU A 432 9.38 -21.43 29.42
N ASP A 433 9.31 -22.59 28.78
CA ASP A 433 8.06 -23.27 28.39
C ASP A 433 7.14 -22.37 27.53
N GLY A 434 7.74 -21.48 26.74
CA GLY A 434 7.09 -20.56 25.83
C GLY A 434 6.82 -21.15 24.43
N THR A 435 6.42 -20.31 23.55
CA THR A 435 6.11 -20.64 22.14
C THR A 435 6.78 -19.65 21.20
N VAL A 436 7.35 -20.12 20.09
CA VAL A 436 7.87 -19.30 19.00
C VAL A 436 7.13 -19.63 17.72
N PHE A 437 6.61 -18.61 17.06
CA PHE A 437 6.22 -18.66 15.66
C PHE A 437 7.33 -18.01 14.82
N ILE A 438 7.84 -18.73 13.83
CA ILE A 438 8.90 -18.26 12.93
C ILE A 438 8.26 -18.04 11.57
N THR A 439 8.43 -16.85 11.00
CA THR A 439 7.89 -16.47 9.69
C THR A 439 8.80 -15.45 8.99
N ALA A 440 8.37 -14.99 7.81
CA ALA A 440 8.84 -13.76 7.17
C ALA A 440 7.64 -12.88 6.81
N ASP A 441 7.88 -11.67 6.41
CA ASP A 441 6.87 -10.69 6.03
C ASP A 441 6.72 -10.54 4.51
N HIS A 442 7.76 -10.93 3.75
CA HIS A 442 7.82 -11.07 2.30
C HIS A 442 9.06 -11.88 1.89
N GLY A 443 9.21 -12.19 0.61
CA GLY A 443 10.40 -12.81 0.05
C GLY A 443 11.40 -11.78 -0.51
N ASN A 444 12.69 -12.13 -0.50
CA ASN A 444 13.80 -11.40 -1.11
C ASN A 444 14.99 -12.34 -1.37
N ALA A 445 15.60 -12.88 -0.30
CA ALA A 445 16.87 -13.63 -0.35
C ALA A 445 16.76 -14.99 -1.06
N GLU A 446 15.58 -15.54 -1.27
CA GLU A 446 15.37 -16.77 -2.04
C GLU A 446 15.52 -16.57 -3.56
N THR A 447 15.58 -15.31 -4.04
CA THR A 447 15.77 -14.98 -5.46
C THR A 447 16.77 -13.84 -5.60
N MET A 448 18.06 -14.17 -5.67
CA MET A 448 19.17 -13.22 -5.79
C MET A 448 19.67 -13.02 -7.22
N ILE A 449 19.19 -13.85 -8.16
CA ILE A 449 19.57 -13.82 -9.57
C ILE A 449 18.28 -13.84 -10.39
N ASP A 450 18.15 -12.87 -11.29
CA ASP A 450 17.06 -12.81 -12.25
C ASP A 450 17.23 -13.95 -13.28
N ALA A 451 16.23 -14.81 -13.37
CA ALA A 451 16.29 -16.03 -14.18
C ALA A 451 16.36 -15.76 -15.71
N GLU A 452 15.85 -14.60 -16.17
CA GLU A 452 15.82 -14.25 -17.59
C GLU A 452 17.14 -13.59 -18.00
N THR A 453 17.68 -12.71 -17.17
CA THR A 453 18.83 -11.89 -17.51
C THR A 453 20.15 -12.42 -16.95
N GLY A 454 20.12 -13.31 -15.96
CA GLY A 454 21.28 -13.79 -15.21
C GLY A 454 21.98 -12.73 -14.37
N LYS A 455 21.35 -11.57 -14.19
CA LYS A 455 21.90 -10.45 -13.40
C LYS A 455 21.45 -10.53 -11.94
N PRO A 456 22.14 -9.82 -11.02
CA PRO A 456 21.68 -9.70 -9.64
C PRO A 456 20.24 -9.16 -9.60
N PHE A 457 19.39 -9.82 -8.81
CA PHE A 457 18.04 -9.39 -8.49
C PHE A 457 18.02 -8.81 -7.08
N THR A 458 17.50 -7.61 -6.92
CA THR A 458 17.57 -6.84 -5.67
C THR A 458 16.20 -6.39 -5.16
N ALA A 459 15.14 -6.80 -5.84
CA ALA A 459 13.76 -6.49 -5.45
C ALA A 459 13.17 -7.61 -4.58
N HIS A 460 12.04 -7.33 -3.93
CA HIS A 460 11.25 -8.36 -3.27
C HIS A 460 10.62 -9.31 -4.29
N THR A 461 10.09 -10.43 -3.80
CA THR A 461 9.46 -11.46 -4.62
C THR A 461 7.97 -11.58 -4.31
N THR A 462 7.26 -12.38 -5.10
CA THR A 462 5.89 -12.79 -4.81
C THR A 462 5.81 -14.16 -4.15
N ASP A 463 6.95 -14.74 -3.79
CA ASP A 463 7.03 -16.07 -3.21
C ASP A 463 6.36 -16.13 -1.82
N PRO A 464 5.81 -17.28 -1.43
CA PRO A 464 5.27 -17.48 -0.10
C PRO A 464 6.39 -17.46 0.94
N VAL A 465 6.00 -17.28 2.21
CA VAL A 465 6.92 -17.26 3.35
C VAL A 465 6.64 -18.43 4.29
N PRO A 466 7.64 -18.88 5.09
CA PRO A 466 7.45 -19.98 6.03
C PRO A 466 6.61 -19.56 7.23
N PHE A 467 5.95 -20.54 7.84
CA PHE A 467 5.33 -20.42 9.15
C PHE A 467 5.56 -21.68 9.97
N VAL A 468 6.40 -21.58 11.02
CA VAL A 468 6.80 -22.72 11.85
C VAL A 468 6.35 -22.47 13.29
N TRP A 469 5.68 -23.45 13.90
CA TRP A 469 5.20 -23.35 15.29
C TRP A 469 6.06 -24.21 16.21
N VAL A 470 6.89 -23.60 17.02
CA VAL A 470 7.83 -24.27 17.94
C VAL A 470 7.35 -24.12 19.39
N SER A 471 7.07 -25.22 20.06
CA SER A 471 6.69 -25.27 21.48
C SER A 471 6.85 -26.70 22.01
N ASN A 472 6.99 -26.86 23.33
CA ASN A 472 6.96 -28.17 24.00
C ASN A 472 5.59 -28.82 23.93
N HIS A 473 4.55 -28.16 23.40
CA HIS A 473 3.14 -28.59 23.42
C HIS A 473 2.54 -28.75 22.02
N THR A 474 3.33 -29.06 21.00
CA THR A 474 2.86 -29.21 19.62
C THR A 474 2.59 -30.64 19.18
N GLU A 475 2.76 -31.65 20.07
CA GLU A 475 2.55 -33.05 19.72
C GLU A 475 1.13 -33.31 19.21
N GLY A 476 1.02 -33.98 18.08
CA GLY A 476 -0.26 -34.33 17.44
C GLY A 476 -0.99 -33.14 16.79
N LYS A 477 -0.39 -31.96 16.73
CA LYS A 477 -0.96 -30.77 16.12
C LYS A 477 -0.36 -30.53 14.73
N SER A 478 -1.09 -29.78 13.90
CA SER A 478 -0.63 -29.38 12.57
C SER A 478 -1.07 -27.95 12.24
N LEU A 479 -0.47 -27.37 11.24
CA LEU A 479 -0.83 -26.06 10.69
C LEU A 479 -1.47 -26.22 9.30
N LYS A 480 -2.33 -25.28 8.93
CA LYS A 480 -2.82 -25.08 7.55
C LYS A 480 -2.05 -23.93 6.89
N ASP A 481 -1.97 -23.94 5.57
CA ASP A 481 -1.50 -22.78 4.82
C ASP A 481 -2.47 -21.60 4.99
N GLY A 482 -1.94 -20.38 4.85
CA GLY A 482 -2.73 -19.16 5.03
C GLY A 482 -2.04 -17.93 4.47
N LYS A 483 -2.26 -16.81 5.13
CA LYS A 483 -1.72 -15.49 4.78
C LYS A 483 -1.21 -14.76 6.02
N LEU A 484 -0.46 -13.69 5.86
CA LEU A 484 0.12 -12.93 6.98
C LEU A 484 -0.92 -12.45 8.01
N ALA A 485 -2.13 -12.12 7.57
CA ALA A 485 -3.22 -11.69 8.43
C ALA A 485 -3.72 -12.78 9.42
N ASP A 486 -3.36 -14.03 9.19
CA ASP A 486 -3.78 -15.17 10.03
C ASP A 486 -2.84 -15.39 11.24
N ILE A 487 -1.69 -14.70 11.28
CA ILE A 487 -0.69 -14.84 12.34
C ILE A 487 -1.23 -14.33 13.69
N ALA A 488 -1.79 -13.12 13.76
CA ALA A 488 -2.30 -12.55 15.01
C ALA A 488 -3.43 -13.42 15.63
N PRO A 489 -4.46 -13.86 14.88
CA PRO A 489 -5.44 -14.81 15.38
C PRO A 489 -4.84 -16.12 15.91
N THR A 490 -3.79 -16.63 15.23
CA THR A 490 -3.07 -17.84 15.65
C THR A 490 -2.33 -17.63 16.98
N MET A 491 -1.64 -16.50 17.13
CA MET A 491 -0.95 -16.13 18.38
C MET A 491 -1.93 -15.98 19.53
N LEU A 492 -3.05 -15.26 19.32
CA LEU A 492 -4.10 -15.10 20.34
C LEU A 492 -4.68 -16.44 20.77
N THR A 493 -4.91 -17.36 19.83
CA THR A 493 -5.38 -18.72 20.13
C THR A 493 -4.42 -19.45 21.10
N VAL A 494 -3.10 -19.38 20.85
CA VAL A 494 -2.09 -19.99 21.72
C VAL A 494 -1.99 -19.27 23.07
N MET A 495 -2.21 -17.97 23.12
CA MET A 495 -2.27 -17.20 24.37
C MET A 495 -3.55 -17.46 25.18
N GLY A 496 -4.50 -18.22 24.63
CA GLY A 496 -5.79 -18.48 25.28
C GLY A 496 -6.72 -17.27 25.32
N LEU A 497 -6.57 -16.38 24.36
CA LEU A 497 -7.36 -15.16 24.22
C LEU A 497 -8.36 -15.29 23.06
N ASP A 498 -9.50 -14.63 23.20
CA ASP A 498 -10.47 -14.50 22.10
C ASP A 498 -9.88 -13.64 20.97
N VAL A 499 -10.29 -13.91 19.74
CA VAL A 499 -9.95 -13.09 18.57
C VAL A 499 -10.98 -11.96 18.44
N PRO A 500 -10.57 -10.68 18.43
CA PRO A 500 -11.49 -9.57 18.29
C PRO A 500 -12.16 -9.57 16.91
N ALA A 501 -13.38 -9.04 16.82
CA ALA A 501 -14.21 -9.09 15.60
C ALA A 501 -13.58 -8.35 14.40
N GLU A 502 -12.74 -7.38 14.65
CA GLU A 502 -12.01 -6.63 13.63
C GLU A 502 -10.93 -7.48 12.92
N MET A 503 -10.42 -8.51 13.58
CA MET A 503 -9.50 -9.46 12.96
C MET A 503 -10.28 -10.48 12.14
N THR A 504 -10.18 -10.34 10.80
CA THR A 504 -10.84 -11.27 9.86
C THR A 504 -9.95 -12.42 9.43
N GLY A 505 -8.70 -12.48 9.91
CA GLY A 505 -7.82 -13.62 9.79
C GLY A 505 -8.32 -14.81 10.64
N GLU A 506 -7.83 -15.99 10.34
CA GLU A 506 -8.23 -17.23 11.03
C GLU A 506 -7.03 -17.90 11.69
N SER A 507 -7.25 -18.57 12.80
CA SER A 507 -6.20 -19.42 13.40
C SER A 507 -5.76 -20.52 12.41
N LEU A 508 -4.45 -20.68 12.26
CA LEU A 508 -3.84 -21.69 11.38
C LEU A 508 -3.70 -23.07 12.04
N ILE A 509 -3.99 -23.18 13.32
CA ILE A 509 -3.87 -24.44 14.09
C ILE A 509 -5.04 -25.36 13.75
N LYS A 510 -4.68 -26.65 13.46
CA LYS A 510 -5.63 -27.76 13.26
C LYS A 510 -5.63 -28.68 14.46
#